data_3863be7bea887add15221b1fd9fafedd
#
_entry.id   3863be7bea887add15221b1fd9fafedd
#
_cell.length_a   1.000
_cell.length_b   1.000
_cell.length_c   1.000
_cell.angle_alpha   90.00
_cell.angle_beta   90.00
_cell.angle_gamma   90.00
#
_symmetry.space_group_name_H-M   'P 1'
#
loop_
_entity.id
_entity.type
_entity.pdbx_description
1 polymer ?
#
loop_
_entity_poly.entity_id
_entity_poly.type
_entity_poly.pdbx_seq_one_letter_code
_entity_poly.pdbx_strand_id
1 'polypeptide(L)'
;MWRGYHASGNAMIFTMTNPDNGRMIEVNGVSLYVEDHGEGAPVLLIHGWPDSARLWRHQVPVLVANGYRVITPDMRGFGRSERPAEVAGYSLRNIVGDVGAILDHFGIEKAHVVGHDWGAGVAWLTAILAQDRVRTLTAISVGHPLVPRTMRQAEMAWYQLFFQFADVAEATLAHDDWAWLRRFSRGDGDLEQAIADLSRPGALTASLNWYRANLAPRMPRPPVTLPPVTAPTMGIWSSGDHYLDGAGLQNSGAFVQAPYRYEEIPDVSHWVPVDAPDRLNELLVDWLG
;
A
#
# COMPACT_ATOMS: atom_id res chain seq x y z
N MET A 1 34.45 42.19 -23.75
CA MET A 1 34.53 40.83 -24.33
C MET A 1 33.98 39.84 -23.26
N TRP A 2 32.68 39.58 -23.28
CA TRP A 2 32.03 38.66 -22.37
C TRP A 2 31.71 37.39 -23.17
N ARG A 3 32.29 36.23 -22.78
CA ARG A 3 31.96 34.94 -23.35
C ARG A 3 30.80 34.35 -22.59
N GLY A 4 29.71 34.03 -23.32
CA GLY A 4 28.51 33.41 -22.78
C GLY A 4 28.75 31.97 -22.37
N TYR A 5 28.16 31.59 -21.22
CA TYR A 5 27.94 30.21 -20.80
C TYR A 5 26.62 29.76 -21.39
N HIS A 6 26.66 28.76 -22.26
CA HIS A 6 25.48 28.01 -22.66
C HIS A 6 25.20 26.94 -21.59
N ALA A 7 24.17 27.14 -20.80
CA ALA A 7 23.58 26.11 -20.00
C ALA A 7 22.59 25.34 -20.89
N SER A 8 22.93 24.10 -21.26
CA SER A 8 22.02 23.15 -21.87
C SER A 8 21.17 22.53 -20.76
N GLY A 9 19.99 23.12 -20.50
CA GLY A 9 18.98 22.53 -19.63
C GLY A 9 18.29 21.37 -20.36
N ASN A 10 18.62 20.13 -20.02
CA ASN A 10 17.75 19.01 -20.33
C ASN A 10 16.53 19.10 -19.40
N ALA A 11 15.46 19.73 -19.89
CA ALA A 11 14.14 19.56 -19.29
C ALA A 11 13.74 18.10 -19.52
N MET A 12 13.76 17.28 -18.46
CA MET A 12 13.13 15.97 -18.46
C MET A 12 11.65 16.19 -18.75
N ILE A 13 11.23 15.87 -19.97
CA ILE A 13 9.81 15.86 -20.35
C ILE A 13 9.24 14.64 -19.64
N PHE A 14 8.58 14.85 -18.48
CA PHE A 14 7.70 13.87 -17.89
C PHE A 14 6.57 13.63 -18.87
N THR A 15 6.67 12.55 -19.65
CA THR A 15 5.54 12.04 -20.42
C THR A 15 4.44 11.71 -19.44
N MET A 16 3.35 12.47 -19.49
CA MET A 16 2.13 12.16 -18.75
C MET A 16 1.79 10.69 -18.99
N THR A 17 1.60 9.93 -17.91
CA THR A 17 1.07 8.56 -17.99
C THR A 17 -0.23 8.62 -18.79
N ASN A 18 -0.32 7.80 -19.84
CA ASN A 18 -1.51 7.74 -20.66
C ASN A 18 -2.69 7.32 -19.78
N PRO A 19 -3.79 8.09 -19.69
CA PRO A 19 -4.95 7.73 -18.87
C PRO A 19 -5.66 6.44 -19.31
N ASP A 20 -5.28 5.85 -20.44
CA ASP A 20 -5.88 4.64 -21.00
C ASP A 20 -5.20 3.33 -20.58
N ASN A 21 -4.22 3.34 -19.67
CA ASN A 21 -3.53 2.12 -19.24
C ASN A 21 -4.29 1.30 -18.17
N GLY A 22 -5.42 1.79 -17.70
CA GLY A 22 -6.25 1.11 -16.71
C GLY A 22 -7.41 0.35 -17.32
N ARG A 23 -7.69 -0.83 -16.78
CA ARG A 23 -8.81 -1.69 -17.21
C ARG A 23 -9.42 -2.45 -16.04
N MET A 24 -10.68 -2.85 -16.21
CA MET A 24 -11.31 -3.82 -15.32
C MET A 24 -10.87 -5.23 -15.71
N ILE A 25 -10.52 -6.01 -14.71
CA ILE A 25 -10.20 -7.44 -14.85
C ILE A 25 -11.03 -8.26 -13.87
N GLU A 26 -11.51 -9.43 -14.30
CA GLU A 26 -12.22 -10.38 -13.45
C GLU A 26 -11.22 -11.37 -12.87
N VAL A 27 -10.98 -11.29 -11.57
CA VAL A 27 -10.02 -12.14 -10.86
C VAL A 27 -10.55 -12.53 -9.47
N ASN A 28 -10.32 -13.76 -9.06
CA ASN A 28 -10.67 -14.23 -7.71
C ASN A 28 -12.13 -13.90 -7.30
N GLY A 29 -13.06 -13.93 -8.27
CA GLY A 29 -14.48 -13.66 -8.05
C GLY A 29 -14.84 -12.20 -7.76
N VAL A 30 -14.00 -11.26 -8.16
CA VAL A 30 -14.23 -9.82 -8.04
C VAL A 30 -13.70 -9.09 -9.27
N SER A 31 -14.38 -8.00 -9.66
CA SER A 31 -13.92 -7.11 -10.72
C SER A 31 -12.99 -6.04 -10.14
N LEU A 32 -11.72 -6.04 -10.55
CA LEU A 32 -10.72 -5.09 -10.10
C LEU A 32 -10.28 -4.15 -11.21
N TYR A 33 -10.16 -2.88 -10.90
CA TYR A 33 -9.51 -1.91 -11.78
C TYR A 33 -7.99 -1.99 -11.57
N VAL A 34 -7.25 -2.18 -12.66
CA VAL A 34 -5.79 -2.32 -12.62
C VAL A 34 -5.15 -1.49 -13.72
N GLU A 35 -4.14 -0.72 -13.37
CA GLU A 35 -3.30 -0.03 -14.33
C GLU A 35 -2.01 -0.84 -14.58
N ASP A 36 -1.55 -0.85 -15.85
CA ASP A 36 -0.38 -1.60 -16.32
C ASP A 36 0.49 -0.66 -17.16
N HIS A 37 1.67 -0.32 -16.66
CA HIS A 37 2.53 0.70 -17.21
C HIS A 37 3.92 0.16 -17.54
N GLY A 38 4.48 0.53 -18.69
CA GLY A 38 5.84 0.20 -19.09
C GLY A 38 6.03 -1.27 -19.45
N GLU A 39 7.29 -1.65 -19.58
CA GLU A 39 7.74 -3.00 -19.91
C GLU A 39 8.96 -3.35 -19.05
N GLY A 40 9.31 -4.65 -18.95
CA GLY A 40 10.47 -5.13 -18.22
C GLY A 40 10.13 -5.93 -16.97
N ALA A 41 11.00 -5.87 -15.95
CA ALA A 41 10.79 -6.61 -14.71
C ALA A 41 9.52 -6.11 -13.98
N PRO A 42 8.59 -7.01 -13.59
CA PRO A 42 7.32 -6.58 -13.03
C PRO A 42 7.46 -6.12 -11.59
N VAL A 43 6.83 -4.98 -11.29
CA VAL A 43 6.67 -4.39 -9.96
C VAL A 43 5.18 -4.24 -9.68
N LEU A 44 4.68 -4.86 -8.63
CA LEU A 44 3.31 -4.71 -8.14
C LEU A 44 3.29 -3.73 -6.97
N LEU A 45 2.55 -2.64 -7.08
CA LEU A 45 2.42 -1.60 -6.05
C LEU A 45 1.02 -1.68 -5.42
N ILE A 46 0.94 -1.99 -4.13
CA ILE A 46 -0.32 -2.22 -3.40
C ILE A 46 -0.55 -1.07 -2.42
N HIS A 47 -1.63 -0.33 -2.61
CA HIS A 47 -2.02 0.79 -1.73
C HIS A 47 -2.67 0.33 -0.44
N GLY A 48 -2.83 1.26 0.51
CA GLY A 48 -3.53 1.05 1.77
C GLY A 48 -4.82 1.88 1.90
N TRP A 49 -5.26 2.08 3.13
CA TRP A 49 -6.42 2.90 3.47
C TRP A 49 -5.99 4.37 3.70
N PRO A 50 -6.71 5.35 3.22
CA PRO A 50 -7.95 5.31 2.42
C PRO A 50 -7.72 5.47 0.91
N ASP A 51 -6.59 5.03 0.41
CA ASP A 51 -6.07 5.32 -0.93
C ASP A 51 -6.63 4.42 -2.05
N SER A 52 -6.09 4.63 -3.23
CA SER A 52 -6.31 3.84 -4.45
C SER A 52 -4.98 3.70 -5.21
N ALA A 53 -4.96 3.10 -6.40
CA ALA A 53 -3.78 3.03 -7.27
C ALA A 53 -3.11 4.41 -7.48
N ARG A 54 -3.88 5.49 -7.39
CA ARG A 54 -3.39 6.87 -7.49
C ARG A 54 -2.33 7.25 -6.45
N LEU A 55 -2.25 6.56 -5.31
CA LEU A 55 -1.19 6.72 -4.32
C LEU A 55 0.19 6.73 -4.99
N TRP A 56 0.36 5.87 -5.99
CA TRP A 56 1.64 5.59 -6.65
C TRP A 56 1.98 6.50 -7.84
N ARG A 57 1.22 7.60 -8.05
CA ARG A 57 1.36 8.50 -9.20
C ARG A 57 2.76 9.11 -9.38
N HIS A 58 3.55 9.19 -8.30
CA HIS A 58 4.93 9.68 -8.33
C HIS A 58 5.96 8.56 -8.52
N GLN A 59 5.63 7.33 -8.15
CA GLN A 59 6.52 6.17 -8.28
C GLN A 59 6.43 5.54 -9.66
N VAL A 60 5.23 5.42 -10.21
CA VAL A 60 4.99 4.79 -11.52
C VAL A 60 5.89 5.37 -12.62
N PRO A 61 5.92 6.70 -12.89
CA PRO A 61 6.71 7.23 -13.98
C PRO A 61 8.23 7.00 -13.77
N VAL A 62 8.71 7.05 -12.53
CA VAL A 62 10.12 6.84 -12.22
C VAL A 62 10.51 5.38 -12.44
N LEU A 63 9.72 4.43 -11.96
CA LEU A 63 9.99 3.01 -12.16
C LEU A 63 9.92 2.62 -13.64
N VAL A 64 8.94 3.13 -14.39
CA VAL A 64 8.85 2.91 -15.85
C VAL A 64 10.08 3.48 -16.57
N ALA A 65 10.53 4.66 -16.20
CA ALA A 65 11.74 5.27 -16.77
C ALA A 65 13.02 4.46 -16.45
N ASN A 66 13.00 3.67 -15.38
CA ASN A 66 14.09 2.75 -15.01
C ASN A 66 13.90 1.31 -15.56
N GLY A 67 12.98 1.12 -16.51
CA GLY A 67 12.83 -0.15 -17.22
C GLY A 67 12.01 -1.21 -16.49
N TYR A 68 11.10 -0.81 -15.59
CA TYR A 68 10.16 -1.71 -14.93
C TYR A 68 8.77 -1.68 -15.58
N ARG A 69 8.09 -2.83 -15.56
CA ARG A 69 6.65 -2.90 -15.79
C ARG A 69 5.94 -2.76 -14.47
N VAL A 70 5.11 -1.73 -14.32
CA VAL A 70 4.47 -1.37 -13.05
C VAL A 70 2.98 -1.67 -13.11
N ILE A 71 2.51 -2.50 -12.18
CA ILE A 71 1.12 -2.89 -12.02
C ILE A 71 0.57 -2.23 -10.74
N THR A 72 -0.51 -1.45 -10.87
CA THR A 72 -1.14 -0.77 -9.73
C THR A 72 -2.63 -1.06 -9.70
N PRO A 73 -3.09 -1.99 -8.85
CA PRO A 73 -4.52 -2.24 -8.67
C PRO A 73 -5.16 -1.19 -7.76
N ASP A 74 -6.42 -0.85 -8.04
CA ASP A 74 -7.35 -0.49 -6.98
C ASP A 74 -7.76 -1.79 -6.30
N MET A 75 -7.43 -1.95 -5.02
CA MET A 75 -7.79 -3.17 -4.30
C MET A 75 -9.30 -3.26 -4.10
N ARG A 76 -9.84 -4.48 -3.86
CA ARG A 76 -11.29 -4.66 -3.63
C ARG A 76 -11.85 -3.69 -2.61
N GLY A 77 -12.95 -3.03 -2.94
CA GLY A 77 -13.58 -2.03 -2.09
C GLY A 77 -13.08 -0.61 -2.28
N PHE A 78 -11.96 -0.42 -2.97
CA PHE A 78 -11.36 0.90 -3.20
C PHE A 78 -11.46 1.33 -4.67
N GLY A 79 -11.24 2.62 -4.87
CA GLY A 79 -11.13 3.21 -6.19
C GLY A 79 -12.29 2.82 -7.10
N ARG A 80 -11.98 2.30 -8.27
CA ARG A 80 -12.93 1.87 -9.31
C ARG A 80 -13.29 0.38 -9.19
N SER A 81 -12.62 -0.36 -8.31
CA SER A 81 -12.84 -1.78 -8.09
C SER A 81 -14.18 -2.08 -7.44
N GLU A 82 -14.65 -3.32 -7.64
CA GLU A 82 -15.88 -3.83 -7.05
C GLU A 82 -15.83 -3.78 -5.52
N ARG A 83 -17.00 -3.59 -4.94
CA ARG A 83 -17.25 -3.52 -3.49
C ARG A 83 -18.12 -4.69 -3.07
N PRO A 84 -17.54 -5.85 -2.69
CA PRO A 84 -18.32 -6.95 -2.14
C PRO A 84 -19.23 -6.49 -0.99
N ALA A 85 -20.48 -6.93 -1.00
CA ALA A 85 -21.45 -6.52 0.02
C ALA A 85 -21.09 -7.08 1.42
N GLU A 86 -20.58 -8.30 1.45
CA GLU A 86 -20.35 -9.02 2.68
C GLU A 86 -18.97 -8.70 3.29
N VAL A 87 -18.92 -8.46 4.60
CA VAL A 87 -17.66 -8.23 5.34
C VAL A 87 -16.64 -9.34 5.10
N ALA A 88 -17.10 -10.61 5.05
CA ALA A 88 -16.23 -11.75 4.79
C ALA A 88 -15.50 -11.69 3.44
N GLY A 89 -16.04 -10.96 2.46
CA GLY A 89 -15.39 -10.70 1.18
C GLY A 89 -14.05 -9.99 1.30
N TYR A 90 -13.83 -9.27 2.40
CA TYR A 90 -12.61 -8.49 2.68
C TYR A 90 -11.60 -9.23 3.55
N SER A 91 -11.74 -10.55 3.73
CA SER A 91 -10.75 -11.33 4.48
C SER A 91 -9.37 -11.25 3.82
N LEU A 92 -8.29 -11.22 4.62
CA LEU A 92 -6.91 -11.21 4.11
C LEU A 92 -6.63 -12.40 3.17
N ARG A 93 -7.30 -13.54 3.38
CA ARG A 93 -7.22 -14.68 2.47
C ARG A 93 -7.67 -14.31 1.05
N ASN A 94 -8.81 -13.62 0.93
CA ASN A 94 -9.36 -13.20 -0.36
C ASN A 94 -8.45 -12.14 -0.99
N ILE A 95 -7.99 -11.16 -0.19
CA ILE A 95 -7.16 -10.05 -0.66
C ILE A 95 -5.79 -10.54 -1.16
N VAL A 96 -5.15 -11.47 -0.45
CA VAL A 96 -3.90 -12.10 -0.92
C VAL A 96 -4.16 -12.95 -2.16
N GLY A 97 -5.34 -13.60 -2.23
CA GLY A 97 -5.80 -14.30 -3.44
C GLY A 97 -5.93 -13.39 -4.65
N ASP A 98 -6.34 -12.14 -4.46
CA ASP A 98 -6.40 -11.14 -5.54
C ASP A 98 -5.01 -10.84 -6.10
N VAL A 99 -4.00 -10.70 -5.24
CA VAL A 99 -2.62 -10.47 -5.67
C VAL A 99 -2.13 -11.59 -6.58
N GLY A 100 -2.34 -12.86 -6.17
CA GLY A 100 -1.99 -14.02 -6.98
C GLY A 100 -2.73 -14.01 -8.33
N ALA A 101 -4.04 -13.75 -8.30
CA ALA A 101 -4.87 -13.73 -9.50
C ALA A 101 -4.55 -12.56 -10.46
N ILE A 102 -4.15 -11.40 -9.94
CA ILE A 102 -3.62 -10.29 -10.75
C ILE A 102 -2.35 -10.74 -11.47
N LEU A 103 -1.39 -11.31 -10.76
CA LEU A 103 -0.14 -11.80 -11.36
C LEU A 103 -0.42 -12.85 -12.45
N ASP A 104 -1.35 -13.77 -12.21
CA ASP A 104 -1.74 -14.80 -13.17
C ASP A 104 -2.41 -14.19 -14.41
N HIS A 105 -3.30 -13.20 -14.23
CA HIS A 105 -3.97 -12.50 -15.33
C HIS A 105 -2.97 -11.83 -16.28
N PHE A 106 -1.89 -11.25 -15.73
CA PHE A 106 -0.85 -10.59 -16.53
C PHE A 106 0.27 -11.52 -16.98
N GLY A 107 0.18 -12.82 -16.71
CA GLY A 107 1.22 -13.81 -17.04
C GLY A 107 2.53 -13.58 -16.30
N ILE A 108 2.47 -13.01 -15.10
CA ILE A 108 3.64 -12.69 -14.29
C ILE A 108 3.91 -13.85 -13.33
N GLU A 109 4.99 -14.56 -13.55
CA GLU A 109 5.42 -15.65 -12.67
C GLU A 109 5.92 -15.12 -11.34
N LYS A 110 6.75 -14.08 -11.34
CA LYS A 110 7.37 -13.52 -10.15
C LYS A 110 7.57 -12.00 -10.27
N ALA A 111 7.17 -11.25 -9.25
CA ALA A 111 7.23 -9.79 -9.22
C ALA A 111 8.00 -9.24 -8.02
N HIS A 112 8.51 -8.02 -8.14
CA HIS A 112 8.80 -7.18 -7.00
C HIS A 112 7.47 -6.71 -6.41
N VAL A 113 7.27 -6.89 -5.10
CA VAL A 113 6.02 -6.51 -4.42
C VAL A 113 6.30 -5.38 -3.45
N VAL A 114 5.64 -4.26 -3.65
CA VAL A 114 5.74 -3.06 -2.82
C VAL A 114 4.36 -2.79 -2.23
N GLY A 115 4.27 -2.59 -0.94
CA GLY A 115 3.00 -2.26 -0.29
C GLY A 115 3.15 -1.14 0.72
N HIS A 116 2.08 -0.34 0.86
CA HIS A 116 1.96 0.70 1.85
C HIS A 116 0.74 0.46 2.72
N ASP A 117 0.83 0.64 4.03
CA ASP A 117 -0.24 0.46 5.02
C ASP A 117 -0.89 -0.93 4.90
N TRP A 118 -2.20 -1.06 4.64
CA TRP A 118 -2.83 -2.35 4.36
C TRP A 118 -2.13 -3.10 3.22
N GLY A 119 -1.69 -2.39 2.18
CA GLY A 119 -0.92 -2.97 1.09
C GLY A 119 0.38 -3.60 1.56
N ALA A 120 1.06 -3.04 2.57
CA ALA A 120 2.25 -3.66 3.15
C ALA A 120 1.90 -4.93 3.93
N GLY A 121 0.80 -4.93 4.67
CA GLY A 121 0.28 -6.14 5.32
C GLY A 121 -0.02 -7.26 4.32
N VAL A 122 -0.64 -6.91 3.18
CA VAL A 122 -0.91 -7.84 2.06
C VAL A 122 0.39 -8.32 1.42
N ALA A 123 1.35 -7.42 1.20
CA ALA A 123 2.66 -7.75 0.63
C ALA A 123 3.44 -8.73 1.52
N TRP A 124 3.46 -8.52 2.83
CA TRP A 124 4.02 -9.48 3.80
C TRP A 124 3.37 -10.86 3.67
N LEU A 125 2.04 -10.92 3.70
CA LEU A 125 1.33 -12.21 3.60
C LEU A 125 1.54 -12.88 2.25
N THR A 126 1.66 -12.13 1.16
CA THR A 126 2.02 -12.66 -0.16
C THR A 126 3.40 -13.27 -0.12
N ALA A 127 4.40 -12.57 0.45
CA ALA A 127 5.76 -13.09 0.58
C ALA A 127 5.89 -14.29 1.53
N ILE A 128 4.96 -14.48 2.47
CA ILE A 128 4.89 -15.61 3.38
C ILE A 128 4.22 -16.82 2.73
N LEU A 129 3.09 -16.60 2.05
CA LEU A 129 2.19 -17.68 1.59
C LEU A 129 2.42 -18.08 0.13
N ALA A 130 3.00 -17.19 -0.68
CA ALA A 130 3.30 -17.39 -2.10
C ALA A 130 4.76 -16.95 -2.41
N GLN A 131 5.72 -17.54 -1.71
CA GLN A 131 7.14 -17.13 -1.72
C GLN A 131 7.77 -17.18 -3.11
N ASP A 132 7.36 -18.13 -3.92
CA ASP A 132 7.78 -18.31 -5.32
C ASP A 132 7.32 -17.18 -6.24
N ARG A 133 6.29 -16.42 -5.83
CA ARG A 133 5.72 -15.30 -6.59
C ARG A 133 6.39 -13.96 -6.29
N VAL A 134 7.23 -13.86 -5.24
CA VAL A 134 7.84 -12.60 -4.77
C VAL A 134 9.33 -12.56 -5.00
N ARG A 135 9.79 -11.66 -5.88
CA ARG A 135 11.22 -11.43 -6.19
C ARG A 135 11.91 -10.67 -5.05
N THR A 136 11.35 -9.53 -4.67
CA THR A 136 11.70 -8.75 -3.48
C THR A 136 10.43 -8.23 -2.83
N LEU A 137 10.48 -8.01 -1.54
CA LEU A 137 9.43 -7.36 -0.78
C LEU A 137 9.89 -5.96 -0.35
N THR A 138 9.04 -4.94 -0.56
CA THR A 138 9.17 -3.64 0.10
C THR A 138 7.91 -3.37 0.89
N ALA A 139 8.04 -3.23 2.21
CA ALA A 139 6.94 -2.95 3.11
C ALA A 139 7.09 -1.54 3.70
N ILE A 140 6.12 -0.67 3.43
CA ILE A 140 6.12 0.72 3.91
C ILE A 140 5.11 0.83 5.04
N SER A 141 5.55 1.33 6.19
CA SER A 141 4.82 1.60 7.43
C SER A 141 4.48 0.36 8.27
N VAL A 142 4.08 -0.77 7.69
CA VAL A 142 3.61 -1.95 8.42
C VAL A 142 4.67 -3.04 8.49
N GLY A 143 4.97 -3.52 9.71
CA GLY A 143 5.90 -4.62 9.96
C GLY A 143 5.29 -6.02 9.76
N HIS A 144 6.15 -7.03 9.89
CA HIS A 144 5.79 -8.44 9.77
C HIS A 144 4.69 -8.83 10.79
N PRO A 145 3.66 -9.62 10.40
CA PRO A 145 2.48 -9.89 11.24
C PRO A 145 2.76 -10.62 12.55
N LEU A 146 3.93 -11.25 12.70
CA LEU A 146 4.32 -11.91 13.95
C LEU A 146 5.17 -11.04 14.89
N VAL A 147 5.51 -9.81 14.50
CA VAL A 147 6.16 -8.87 15.43
C VAL A 147 5.15 -8.49 16.52
N PRO A 148 5.49 -8.68 17.81
CA PRO A 148 4.60 -8.30 18.90
C PRO A 148 4.27 -6.80 18.85
N ARG A 149 3.00 -6.47 19.04
CA ARG A 149 2.58 -5.07 19.17
C ARG A 149 3.13 -4.45 20.43
N THR A 150 3.72 -3.26 20.32
CA THR A 150 4.07 -2.41 21.45
C THR A 150 2.82 -1.80 22.09
N MET A 151 2.91 -1.34 23.35
CA MET A 151 1.82 -0.56 23.96
C MET A 151 1.59 0.74 23.17
N ARG A 152 2.67 1.39 22.71
CA ARG A 152 2.56 2.57 21.84
C ARG A 152 1.74 2.28 20.58
N GLN A 153 2.02 1.15 19.89
CA GLN A 153 1.23 0.76 18.72
C GLN A 153 -0.24 0.48 19.08
N ALA A 154 -0.51 -0.08 20.24
CA ALA A 154 -1.89 -0.32 20.68
C ALA A 154 -2.64 1.00 20.92
N GLU A 155 -1.97 1.99 21.52
CA GLU A 155 -2.52 3.34 21.72
C GLU A 155 -2.75 4.08 20.41
N MET A 156 -1.78 4.04 19.49
CA MET A 156 -1.87 4.68 18.16
C MET A 156 -3.00 4.06 17.31
N ALA A 157 -3.25 2.76 17.46
CA ALA A 157 -4.21 2.00 16.67
C ALA A 157 -5.68 2.07 17.18
N TRP A 158 -6.03 2.99 18.08
CA TRP A 158 -7.38 3.14 18.64
C TRP A 158 -8.47 3.23 17.57
N TYR A 159 -8.19 3.85 16.43
CA TYR A 159 -9.11 3.99 15.31
C TYR A 159 -9.55 2.63 14.72
N GLN A 160 -8.70 1.60 14.81
CA GLN A 160 -9.03 0.25 14.35
C GLN A 160 -10.21 -0.34 15.14
N LEU A 161 -10.31 -0.02 16.44
CA LEU A 161 -11.47 -0.37 17.26
C LEU A 161 -12.69 0.48 16.90
N PHE A 162 -12.51 1.79 16.70
CA PHE A 162 -13.59 2.68 16.29
C PHE A 162 -14.23 2.23 14.97
N PHE A 163 -13.46 1.80 14.01
CA PHE A 163 -13.95 1.32 12.70
C PHE A 163 -14.77 0.02 12.77
N GLN A 164 -14.75 -0.69 13.91
CA GLN A 164 -15.60 -1.88 14.11
C GLN A 164 -17.09 -1.50 14.30
N PHE A 165 -17.40 -0.28 14.72
CA PHE A 165 -18.78 0.16 14.95
C PHE A 165 -19.45 0.54 13.63
N ALA A 166 -20.06 -0.47 12.98
CA ALA A 166 -20.80 -0.25 11.74
C ALA A 166 -21.84 0.83 11.88
N ASP A 167 -22.08 1.58 10.82
CA ASP A 167 -22.95 2.75 10.71
C ASP A 167 -22.47 3.95 11.54
N VAL A 168 -21.95 3.73 12.75
CA VAL A 168 -21.44 4.81 13.62
C VAL A 168 -20.13 5.37 13.06
N ALA A 169 -19.21 4.51 12.63
CA ALA A 169 -17.95 4.95 12.05
C ALA A 169 -18.17 5.71 10.74
N GLU A 170 -19.03 5.18 9.86
CA GLU A 170 -19.40 5.84 8.60
C GLU A 170 -20.04 7.20 8.84
N ALA A 171 -21.05 7.26 9.70
CA ALA A 171 -21.74 8.51 10.01
C ALA A 171 -20.80 9.55 10.60
N THR A 172 -19.88 9.14 11.49
CA THR A 172 -18.91 10.05 12.12
C THR A 172 -17.87 10.56 11.12
N LEU A 173 -17.33 9.67 10.28
CA LEU A 173 -16.31 10.03 9.29
C LEU A 173 -16.84 10.98 8.24
N ALA A 174 -18.09 10.74 7.74
CA ALA A 174 -18.70 11.54 6.69
C ALA A 174 -19.39 12.82 7.20
N HIS A 175 -19.58 12.97 8.52
CA HIS A 175 -20.26 14.12 9.10
C HIS A 175 -19.49 15.43 8.87
N ASP A 176 -20.24 16.53 8.68
CA ASP A 176 -19.71 17.89 8.60
C ASP A 176 -18.53 18.01 7.59
N ASP A 177 -18.80 17.67 6.32
CA ASP A 177 -17.80 17.68 5.24
C ASP A 177 -16.51 16.95 5.61
N TRP A 178 -16.66 15.74 6.14
CA TRP A 178 -15.53 14.88 6.54
C TRP A 178 -14.63 15.52 7.61
N ALA A 179 -15.14 16.42 8.43
CA ALA A 179 -14.37 17.18 9.41
C ALA A 179 -13.57 16.27 10.35
N TRP A 180 -14.11 15.11 10.71
CA TRP A 180 -13.39 14.14 11.53
C TRP A 180 -12.21 13.51 10.78
N LEU A 181 -12.41 13.05 9.55
CA LEU A 181 -11.35 12.48 8.71
C LEU A 181 -10.26 13.51 8.41
N ARG A 182 -10.64 14.77 8.14
CA ARG A 182 -9.70 15.88 7.94
C ARG A 182 -8.80 16.12 9.15
N ARG A 183 -9.36 16.05 10.35
CA ARG A 183 -8.57 16.16 11.61
C ARG A 183 -7.72 14.92 11.86
N PHE A 184 -8.26 13.74 11.55
CA PHE A 184 -7.56 12.47 11.70
C PHE A 184 -6.33 12.41 10.80
N SER A 185 -6.46 12.76 9.52
CA SER A 185 -5.34 12.75 8.57
C SER A 185 -4.31 13.86 8.81
N ARG A 186 -4.66 14.88 9.62
CA ARG A 186 -3.79 16.05 9.92
C ARG A 186 -3.40 16.88 8.68
N GLY A 187 -4.06 16.66 7.56
CA GLY A 187 -3.75 17.29 6.27
C GLY A 187 -2.66 16.59 5.46
N ASP A 188 -2.23 15.41 5.92
CA ASP A 188 -1.22 14.59 5.26
C ASP A 188 -1.84 13.79 4.09
N GLY A 189 -1.00 13.37 3.16
CA GLY A 189 -1.40 12.53 2.02
C GLY A 189 -2.28 13.26 0.99
N ASP A 190 -3.02 12.49 0.19
CA ASP A 190 -3.95 13.01 -0.84
C ASP A 190 -5.41 12.99 -0.34
N LEU A 191 -5.65 13.71 0.77
CA LEU A 191 -6.90 13.67 1.51
C LEU A 191 -8.13 14.00 0.67
N GLU A 192 -8.07 15.03 -0.18
CA GLU A 192 -9.23 15.44 -1.00
C GLU A 192 -9.61 14.37 -2.02
N GLN A 193 -8.61 13.68 -2.59
CA GLN A 193 -8.87 12.55 -3.47
C GLN A 193 -9.44 11.36 -2.70
N ALA A 194 -8.92 11.07 -1.50
CA ALA A 194 -9.44 10.03 -0.63
C ALA A 194 -10.91 10.30 -0.26
N ILE A 195 -11.27 11.53 0.10
CA ILE A 195 -12.65 11.93 0.36
C ILE A 195 -13.52 11.75 -0.88
N ALA A 196 -13.07 12.17 -2.06
CA ALA A 196 -13.81 11.99 -3.30
C ALA A 196 -14.06 10.50 -3.60
N ASP A 197 -13.08 9.64 -3.36
CA ASP A 197 -13.19 8.20 -3.54
C ASP A 197 -14.13 7.55 -2.50
N LEU A 198 -14.01 7.91 -1.23
CA LEU A 198 -14.83 7.39 -0.14
C LEU A 198 -16.28 7.89 -0.20
N SER A 199 -16.54 9.05 -0.82
CA SER A 199 -17.88 9.62 -0.99
C SER A 199 -18.73 8.85 -2.02
N ARG A 200 -18.13 7.97 -2.81
CA ARG A 200 -18.90 7.13 -3.75
C ARG A 200 -19.78 6.14 -3.01
N PRO A 201 -20.96 5.79 -3.54
CA PRO A 201 -21.90 4.88 -2.87
C PRO A 201 -21.23 3.59 -2.37
N GLY A 202 -21.32 3.32 -1.08
CA GLY A 202 -20.77 2.13 -0.44
C GLY A 202 -19.25 2.09 -0.26
N ALA A 203 -18.49 3.08 -0.77
CA ALA A 203 -17.03 3.05 -0.75
C ALA A 203 -16.46 3.14 0.68
N LEU A 204 -17.00 4.03 1.49
CA LEU A 204 -16.56 4.16 2.89
C LEU A 204 -16.76 2.85 3.66
N THR A 205 -17.98 2.27 3.61
CA THR A 205 -18.27 0.99 4.26
C THR A 205 -17.37 -0.13 3.74
N ALA A 206 -17.17 -0.23 2.42
CA ALA A 206 -16.28 -1.22 1.80
C ALA A 206 -14.85 -1.09 2.33
N SER A 207 -14.34 0.13 2.42
CA SER A 207 -12.98 0.39 2.95
C SER A 207 -12.85 0.02 4.43
N LEU A 208 -13.86 0.31 5.26
CA LEU A 208 -13.89 -0.06 6.67
C LEU A 208 -14.07 -1.57 6.89
N ASN A 209 -14.65 -2.29 5.94
CA ASN A 209 -14.80 -3.72 6.03
C ASN A 209 -13.45 -4.48 5.99
N TRP A 210 -12.37 -3.86 5.49
CA TRP A 210 -11.02 -4.40 5.66
C TRP A 210 -10.64 -4.54 7.14
N TYR A 211 -10.98 -3.54 7.94
CA TYR A 211 -10.74 -3.57 9.40
C TYR A 211 -11.69 -4.55 10.09
N ARG A 212 -12.97 -4.58 9.73
CA ARG A 212 -13.99 -5.45 10.31
C ARG A 212 -13.71 -6.93 10.05
N ALA A 213 -13.30 -7.28 8.85
CA ALA A 213 -12.98 -8.65 8.48
C ALA A 213 -11.74 -9.20 9.20
N ASN A 214 -10.73 -8.34 9.45
CA ASN A 214 -9.38 -8.78 9.80
C ASN A 214 -8.93 -8.38 11.20
N LEU A 215 -9.39 -7.25 11.73
CA LEU A 215 -8.95 -6.69 13.01
C LEU A 215 -10.05 -6.63 14.08
N ALA A 216 -11.20 -7.27 13.84
CA ALA A 216 -12.25 -7.34 14.84
C ALA A 216 -11.71 -7.96 16.15
N PRO A 217 -12.06 -7.39 17.31
CA PRO A 217 -11.69 -7.95 18.61
C PRO A 217 -12.09 -9.42 18.69
N ARG A 218 -11.18 -10.28 19.11
CA ARG A 218 -11.39 -11.74 19.23
C ARG A 218 -10.78 -12.23 20.53
N MET A 219 -11.32 -13.34 21.00
CA MET A 219 -10.67 -14.07 22.10
C MET A 219 -9.24 -14.46 21.72
N PRO A 220 -8.30 -14.45 22.68
CA PRO A 220 -6.94 -14.90 22.45
C PRO A 220 -6.91 -16.26 21.76
N ARG A 221 -6.06 -16.39 20.76
CA ARG A 221 -5.84 -17.64 20.02
C ARG A 221 -4.44 -18.16 20.33
N PRO A 222 -4.21 -19.49 20.19
CA PRO A 222 -2.86 -20.02 20.22
C PRO A 222 -1.94 -19.27 19.24
N PRO A 223 -0.65 -19.15 19.54
CA PRO A 223 0.32 -18.56 18.62
C PRO A 223 0.26 -19.25 17.26
N VAL A 224 0.26 -18.44 16.20
CA VAL A 224 0.32 -18.94 14.82
C VAL A 224 1.78 -18.99 14.42
N THR A 225 2.22 -20.10 13.83
CA THR A 225 3.52 -20.19 13.17
C THR A 225 3.34 -19.92 11.69
N LEU A 226 4.11 -18.99 11.15
CA LEU A 226 4.18 -18.71 9.72
C LEU A 226 5.57 -19.09 9.20
N PRO A 227 5.69 -19.54 7.95
CA PRO A 227 7.01 -19.73 7.36
C PRO A 227 7.74 -18.40 7.27
N PRO A 228 9.08 -18.40 7.37
CA PRO A 228 9.87 -17.17 7.21
C PRO A 228 9.78 -16.65 5.78
N VAL A 229 9.97 -15.36 5.60
CA VAL A 229 10.07 -14.75 4.27
C VAL A 229 11.44 -15.08 3.67
N THR A 230 11.45 -15.63 2.45
CA THR A 230 12.69 -16.00 1.73
C THR A 230 13.09 -14.99 0.66
N ALA A 231 12.26 -14.01 0.37
CA ALA A 231 12.59 -12.91 -0.54
C ALA A 231 13.41 -11.83 0.19
N PRO A 232 14.44 -11.23 -0.46
CA PRO A 232 15.07 -10.03 0.04
C PRO A 232 14.02 -8.97 0.37
N THR A 233 14.13 -8.34 1.53
CA THR A 233 13.07 -7.49 2.06
C THR A 233 13.62 -6.14 2.51
N MET A 234 12.95 -5.06 2.10
CA MET A 234 13.17 -3.70 2.61
C MET A 234 11.94 -3.23 3.40
N GLY A 235 12.16 -2.79 4.63
CA GLY A 235 11.16 -2.11 5.44
C GLY A 235 11.43 -0.61 5.46
N ILE A 236 10.44 0.21 5.14
CA ILE A 236 10.54 1.68 5.16
C ILE A 236 9.52 2.21 6.17
N TRP A 237 10.00 3.02 7.12
CA TRP A 237 9.15 3.71 8.08
C TRP A 237 9.48 5.20 8.11
N SER A 238 8.50 6.01 8.48
CA SER A 238 8.69 7.46 8.66
C SER A 238 8.47 7.86 10.11
N SER A 239 9.35 8.67 10.68
CA SER A 239 9.27 9.03 12.09
C SER A 239 8.11 9.99 12.42
N GLY A 240 7.53 10.62 11.41
CA GLY A 240 6.31 11.41 11.53
C GLY A 240 5.01 10.60 11.40
N ASP A 241 5.08 9.26 11.27
CA ASP A 241 3.89 8.41 11.24
C ASP A 241 3.15 8.44 12.58
N HIS A 242 1.88 8.87 12.56
CA HIS A 242 1.03 8.97 13.74
C HIS A 242 0.14 7.75 13.98
N TYR A 243 0.20 6.74 13.12
CA TYR A 243 -0.68 5.56 13.12
C TYR A 243 0.07 4.28 13.39
N LEU A 244 1.34 4.22 12.98
CA LEU A 244 2.15 3.02 13.03
C LEU A 244 3.51 3.29 13.70
N ASP A 245 3.86 2.42 14.64
CA ASP A 245 5.12 2.44 15.37
C ASP A 245 6.22 1.77 14.54
N GLY A 246 7.36 2.42 14.41
CA GLY A 246 8.53 1.91 13.69
C GLY A 246 9.08 0.59 14.22
N ALA A 247 8.82 0.26 15.49
CA ALA A 247 9.24 -1.01 16.09
C ALA A 247 8.75 -2.25 15.33
N GLY A 248 7.57 -2.15 14.68
CA GLY A 248 7.05 -3.20 13.81
C GLY A 248 8.03 -3.57 12.71
N LEU A 249 8.48 -2.59 11.93
CA LEU A 249 9.45 -2.80 10.84
C LEU A 249 10.86 -3.07 11.36
N GLN A 250 11.33 -2.34 12.36
CA GLN A 250 12.67 -2.56 12.94
C GLN A 250 12.90 -4.01 13.35
N ASN A 251 11.88 -4.67 13.91
CA ASN A 251 11.97 -6.05 14.38
C ASN A 251 11.57 -7.10 13.33
N SER A 252 11.13 -6.70 12.15
CA SER A 252 10.67 -7.63 11.10
C SER A 252 11.78 -8.51 10.54
N GLY A 253 13.04 -8.07 10.59
CA GLY A 253 14.18 -8.83 10.12
C GLY A 253 14.34 -10.20 10.78
N ALA A 254 13.83 -10.38 12.03
CA ALA A 254 13.84 -11.68 12.71
C ALA A 254 13.00 -12.77 12.01
N PHE A 255 12.12 -12.39 11.10
CA PHE A 255 11.22 -13.29 10.36
C PHE A 255 11.59 -13.43 8.87
N VAL A 256 12.75 -12.87 8.46
CA VAL A 256 13.25 -12.90 7.08
C VAL A 256 14.51 -13.75 7.02
N GLN A 257 14.52 -14.78 6.16
CA GLN A 257 15.68 -15.64 5.91
C GLN A 257 16.52 -15.20 4.68
N ALA A 258 16.35 -13.95 4.26
CA ALA A 258 17.05 -13.29 3.19
C ALA A 258 17.63 -11.96 3.71
N PRO A 259 18.37 -11.19 2.90
CA PRO A 259 18.77 -9.85 3.33
C PRO A 259 17.58 -9.00 3.73
N TYR A 260 17.69 -8.35 4.90
CA TYR A 260 16.72 -7.40 5.41
C TYR A 260 17.37 -6.02 5.54
N ARG A 261 16.78 -5.03 4.90
CA ARG A 261 17.18 -3.63 4.96
C ARG A 261 16.08 -2.82 5.64
N TYR A 262 16.42 -2.05 6.67
CA TYR A 262 15.50 -1.09 7.32
C TYR A 262 15.92 0.33 6.97
N GLU A 263 14.97 1.13 6.52
CA GLU A 263 15.14 2.54 6.23
C GLU A 263 14.15 3.37 7.04
N GLU A 264 14.66 4.45 7.63
CA GLU A 264 13.85 5.45 8.31
C GLU A 264 13.90 6.77 7.54
N ILE A 265 12.73 7.33 7.24
CA ILE A 265 12.61 8.66 6.62
C ILE A 265 12.19 9.63 7.74
N PRO A 266 13.05 10.58 8.12
CA PRO A 266 12.75 11.47 9.25
C PRO A 266 11.65 12.47 8.92
N ASP A 267 10.78 12.73 9.89
CA ASP A 267 9.79 13.82 9.93
C ASP A 267 8.79 13.84 8.76
N VAL A 268 8.62 12.72 8.06
CA VAL A 268 7.61 12.54 7.01
C VAL A 268 6.38 11.87 7.59
N SER A 269 5.21 12.19 7.08
CA SER A 269 3.94 11.61 7.47
C SER A 269 3.85 10.11 7.18
N HIS A 270 2.73 9.50 7.52
CA HIS A 270 2.40 8.13 7.14
C HIS A 270 2.42 7.92 5.61
N TRP A 271 2.00 8.91 4.82
CA TRP A 271 1.87 8.81 3.36
C TRP A 271 3.19 9.08 2.62
N VAL A 272 4.23 8.34 2.96
CA VAL A 272 5.56 8.42 2.31
C VAL A 272 5.50 8.47 0.79
N PRO A 273 4.64 7.71 0.08
CA PRO A 273 4.58 7.76 -1.39
C PRO A 273 4.20 9.13 -1.96
N VAL A 274 3.51 9.95 -1.18
CA VAL A 274 3.00 11.28 -1.57
C VAL A 274 3.82 12.40 -0.96
N ASP A 275 4.17 12.27 0.32
CA ASP A 275 4.75 13.37 1.09
C ASP A 275 6.29 13.38 1.04
N ALA A 276 6.92 12.25 0.62
CA ALA A 276 8.35 12.16 0.33
C ALA A 276 8.64 11.36 -0.95
N PRO A 277 8.02 11.70 -2.09
CA PRO A 277 8.07 10.88 -3.30
C PRO A 277 9.50 10.70 -3.83
N ASP A 278 10.33 11.73 -3.81
CA ASP A 278 11.70 11.68 -4.34
C ASP A 278 12.55 10.71 -3.52
N ARG A 279 12.46 10.79 -2.18
CA ARG A 279 13.21 9.89 -1.31
C ARG A 279 12.77 8.44 -1.45
N LEU A 280 11.45 8.20 -1.57
CA LEU A 280 10.94 6.86 -1.83
C LEU A 280 11.39 6.33 -3.19
N ASN A 281 11.37 7.16 -4.22
CA ASN A 281 11.83 6.78 -5.56
C ASN A 281 13.31 6.39 -5.58
N GLU A 282 14.18 7.15 -4.91
CA GLU A 282 15.59 6.81 -4.75
C GLU A 282 15.76 5.42 -4.11
N LEU A 283 15.06 5.18 -2.99
CA LEU A 283 15.13 3.91 -2.27
C LEU A 283 14.62 2.74 -3.12
N LEU A 284 13.52 2.92 -3.85
CA LEU A 284 12.97 1.86 -4.70
C LEU A 284 13.89 1.55 -5.87
N VAL A 285 14.41 2.55 -6.58
CA VAL A 285 15.31 2.34 -7.72
C VAL A 285 16.61 1.65 -7.26
N ASP A 286 17.18 2.08 -6.14
CA ASP A 286 18.38 1.45 -5.56
C ASP A 286 18.14 0.00 -5.12
N TRP A 287 16.95 -0.29 -4.58
CA TRP A 287 16.62 -1.61 -4.05
C TRP A 287 16.21 -2.63 -5.10
N LEU A 288 15.49 -2.21 -6.11
CA LEU A 288 14.95 -3.10 -7.15
C LEU A 288 15.99 -3.44 -8.24
N GLY A 289 16.97 -2.57 -8.45
CA GLY A 289 18.06 -2.72 -9.45
C GLY A 289 19.15 -3.60 -8.98
#